data_0c0e1809fcf3cd392e3eb9758aed553a
#
_entry.id   0c0e1809fcf3cd392e3eb9758aed553a
#
_cell.length_a   1.000
_cell.length_b   1.000
_cell.length_c   1.000
_cell.angle_alpha   90.00
_cell.angle_beta   90.00
_cell.angle_gamma   90.00
#
_symmetry.space_group_name_H-M   'P 1'
#
loop_
_entity.id
_entity.type
_entity.pdbx_description
1 polymer ?
#
loop_
_entity_poly.entity_id
_entity_poly.type
_entity_poly.pdbx_seq_one_letter_code
_entity_poly.pdbx_strand_id
1 'polypeptide(L)'
;MLLAAAAHTPVAQRFLNQKRLNGEALSILEIGIQNGGSLETWAELIPLAQKIIGCDIDQKCQNLIFDDPRISIIIGDANTDHTEALIKEASPSYDLIVDDGSHTSRDIIGNFIRYFPLLNPGGMYIAEDLHCCYWQEYGGGLGAAESGVEFFKLLIDCINSNNWGRNDIDTTSYISSLSSAQRLSASKETLESISSIQFFDSLCVMQKAGRGLPSRIGTRVVSGDLPEVEAAVLACNGNTLLSPDQNDNKWVNPQASAERIRQLEQELACVLCSRSWRLTEPFRKLARKVRSTMSECNE
;
A
#
# COMPACT_ATOMS: atom_id res chain seq x y z
N MET A 1 -14.95 24.41 -5.13
CA MET A 1 -13.53 24.22 -4.83
C MET A 1 -13.43 22.91 -4.05
N LEU A 2 -13.20 21.79 -4.74
CA LEU A 2 -12.86 20.53 -4.11
C LEU A 2 -11.38 20.65 -3.71
N LEU A 3 -11.13 20.83 -2.44
CA LEU A 3 -9.79 20.74 -1.89
C LEU A 3 -9.35 19.28 -2.04
N ALA A 4 -8.11 19.04 -2.49
CA ALA A 4 -7.53 17.71 -2.48
C ALA A 4 -7.73 17.08 -1.09
N ALA A 5 -8.42 15.94 -1.03
CA ALA A 5 -8.77 15.30 0.25
C ALA A 5 -7.51 15.00 1.07
N ALA A 6 -6.41 14.73 0.37
CA ALA A 6 -5.07 14.58 0.94
C ALA A 6 -4.65 15.71 1.86
N ALA A 7 -4.89 16.98 1.47
CA ALA A 7 -4.46 18.16 2.23
C ALA A 7 -5.16 18.28 3.60
N HIS A 8 -6.31 17.64 3.76
CA HIS A 8 -7.09 17.68 5.01
C HIS A 8 -6.69 16.63 6.04
N THR A 9 -5.85 15.66 5.69
CA THR A 9 -5.42 14.67 6.68
C THR A 9 -4.53 15.33 7.74
N PRO A 10 -4.71 15.01 9.04
CA PRO A 10 -3.85 15.56 10.09
C PRO A 10 -2.36 15.30 9.87
N VAL A 11 -2.04 14.22 9.17
CA VAL A 11 -0.66 13.81 8.86
C VAL A 11 -0.07 14.70 7.79
N ALA A 12 -0.77 14.91 6.67
CA ALA A 12 -0.34 15.81 5.61
C ALA A 12 -0.20 17.25 6.12
N GLN A 13 -1.16 17.73 6.90
CA GLN A 13 -1.09 19.06 7.51
C GLN A 13 0.13 19.22 8.43
N ARG A 14 0.43 18.19 9.26
CA ARG A 14 1.63 18.20 10.12
C ARG A 14 2.90 18.22 9.28
N PHE A 15 2.97 17.40 8.24
CA PHE A 15 4.09 17.34 7.31
C PHE A 15 4.32 18.71 6.63
N LEU A 16 3.29 19.29 6.03
CA LEU A 16 3.37 20.57 5.36
C LEU A 16 3.75 21.71 6.31
N ASN A 17 3.18 21.72 7.52
CA ASN A 17 3.53 22.72 8.54
C ASN A 17 4.99 22.60 8.98
N GLN A 18 5.50 21.38 9.18
CA GLN A 18 6.89 21.15 9.53
C GLN A 18 7.83 21.65 8.42
N LYS A 19 7.54 21.30 7.16
CA LYS A 19 8.31 21.76 6.00
C LYS A 19 8.32 23.30 5.89
N ARG A 20 7.14 23.92 6.06
CA ARG A 20 7.02 25.38 6.07
C ARG A 20 7.82 26.04 7.20
N LEU A 21 7.78 25.50 8.41
CA LEU A 21 8.54 26.01 9.54
C LEU A 21 10.06 25.93 9.32
N ASN A 22 10.50 24.86 8.63
CA ASN A 22 11.91 24.67 8.30
C ASN A 22 12.37 25.54 7.11
N GLY A 23 11.46 26.24 6.42
CA GLY A 23 11.79 26.99 5.20
C GLY A 23 12.20 26.09 4.03
N GLU A 24 11.77 24.81 4.03
CA GLU A 24 12.12 23.86 2.98
C GLU A 24 11.29 24.12 1.73
N ALA A 25 11.95 24.19 0.59
CA ALA A 25 11.29 24.28 -0.70
C ALA A 25 10.88 22.87 -1.18
N LEU A 26 9.63 22.69 -1.58
CA LEU A 26 9.05 21.41 -1.90
C LEU A 26 8.85 21.21 -3.40
N SER A 27 9.05 19.98 -3.89
CA SER A 27 8.61 19.51 -5.21
C SER A 27 7.43 18.55 -5.03
N ILE A 28 6.35 18.79 -5.77
CA ILE A 28 5.09 18.06 -5.67
C ILE A 28 4.79 17.39 -7.01
N LEU A 29 4.31 16.15 -6.96
CA LEU A 29 3.74 15.43 -8.09
C LEU A 29 2.30 15.07 -7.74
N GLU A 30 1.37 15.34 -8.64
CA GLU A 30 0.00 14.86 -8.58
C GLU A 30 -0.33 14.08 -9.86
N ILE A 31 -0.83 12.87 -9.70
CA ILE A 31 -1.28 11.99 -10.77
C ILE A 31 -2.80 12.02 -10.77
N GLY A 32 -3.42 12.42 -11.89
CA GLY A 32 -4.84 12.70 -11.99
C GLY A 32 -5.16 14.14 -11.57
N ILE A 33 -5.26 15.05 -12.53
CA ILE A 33 -5.44 16.48 -12.24
C ILE A 33 -6.77 17.04 -12.72
N GLN A 34 -7.48 16.29 -13.58
CA GLN A 34 -8.73 16.77 -14.17
C GLN A 34 -8.65 18.22 -14.69
N ASN A 35 -9.32 19.15 -14.00
CA ASN A 35 -9.35 20.57 -14.33
C ASN A 35 -8.24 21.40 -13.66
N GLY A 36 -7.30 20.76 -12.97
CA GLY A 36 -6.12 21.42 -12.38
C GLY A 36 -6.36 22.22 -11.10
N GLY A 37 -7.58 22.21 -10.54
CA GLY A 37 -7.89 23.00 -9.35
C GLY A 37 -7.12 22.57 -8.09
N SER A 38 -6.73 21.31 -8.01
CA SER A 38 -5.86 20.79 -6.95
C SER A 38 -4.46 21.38 -7.05
N LEU A 39 -3.89 21.52 -8.25
CA LEU A 39 -2.56 22.11 -8.46
C LEU A 39 -2.52 23.58 -7.99
N GLU A 40 -3.58 24.37 -8.29
CA GLU A 40 -3.72 25.73 -7.78
C GLU A 40 -3.83 25.75 -6.26
N THR A 41 -4.58 24.80 -5.68
CA THR A 41 -4.68 24.64 -4.23
C THR A 41 -3.31 24.34 -3.60
N TRP A 42 -2.51 23.44 -4.20
CA TRP A 42 -1.14 23.20 -3.72
C TRP A 42 -0.26 24.43 -3.80
N ALA A 43 -0.37 25.22 -4.87
CA ALA A 43 0.39 26.45 -5.02
C ALA A 43 0.06 27.49 -3.93
N GLU A 44 -1.22 27.58 -3.53
CA GLU A 44 -1.67 28.45 -2.43
C GLU A 44 -1.24 27.93 -1.04
N LEU A 45 -1.44 26.63 -0.80
CA LEU A 45 -1.12 26.01 0.50
C LEU A 45 0.38 25.95 0.79
N ILE A 46 1.20 25.86 -0.27
CA ILE A 46 2.64 25.69 -0.17
C ILE A 46 3.36 26.80 -0.95
N PRO A 47 3.40 28.02 -0.40
CA PRO A 47 4.04 29.16 -1.07
C PRO A 47 5.53 28.95 -1.38
N LEU A 48 6.20 28.06 -0.62
CA LEU A 48 7.61 27.69 -0.83
C LEU A 48 7.80 26.52 -1.80
N ALA A 49 6.74 26.00 -2.45
CA ALA A 49 6.90 24.98 -3.48
C ALA A 49 7.79 25.51 -4.61
N GLN A 50 8.75 24.70 -5.06
CA GLN A 50 9.60 25.01 -6.21
C GLN A 50 8.98 24.52 -7.51
N LYS A 51 8.34 23.35 -7.45
CA LYS A 51 7.71 22.69 -8.59
C LYS A 51 6.43 22.02 -8.16
N ILE A 52 5.40 22.17 -8.97
CA ILE A 52 4.13 21.49 -8.83
C ILE A 52 3.83 20.85 -10.18
N ILE A 53 4.06 19.54 -10.26
CA ILE A 53 3.94 18.79 -11.49
C ILE A 53 2.60 18.03 -11.45
N GLY A 54 1.74 18.28 -12.43
CA GLY A 54 0.54 17.50 -12.66
C GLY A 54 0.75 16.50 -13.80
N CYS A 55 0.23 15.28 -13.65
CA CYS A 55 0.21 14.28 -14.70
C CYS A 55 -1.23 13.83 -14.94
N ASP A 56 -1.67 13.81 -16.20
CA ASP A 56 -2.99 13.31 -16.57
C ASP A 56 -2.96 12.60 -17.93
N ILE A 57 -3.78 11.56 -18.07
CA ILE A 57 -3.93 10.84 -19.34
C ILE A 57 -4.81 11.58 -20.35
N ASP A 58 -5.73 12.46 -19.87
CA ASP A 58 -6.64 13.22 -20.74
C ASP A 58 -5.85 14.32 -21.46
N GLN A 59 -5.77 14.19 -22.77
CA GLN A 59 -5.15 15.17 -23.67
C GLN A 59 -5.71 16.58 -23.51
N LYS A 60 -6.94 16.73 -23.04
CA LYS A 60 -7.57 18.05 -22.84
C LYS A 60 -6.88 18.85 -21.73
N CYS A 61 -6.26 18.19 -20.79
CA CYS A 61 -5.52 18.85 -19.72
C CYS A 61 -4.36 19.72 -20.25
N GLN A 62 -3.84 19.45 -21.47
CA GLN A 62 -2.85 20.33 -22.12
C GLN A 62 -3.32 21.77 -22.34
N ASN A 63 -4.65 22.00 -22.34
CA ASN A 63 -5.23 23.34 -22.55
C ASN A 63 -5.41 24.13 -21.24
N LEU A 64 -5.10 23.53 -20.09
CA LEU A 64 -5.16 24.22 -18.81
C LEU A 64 -4.06 25.29 -18.75
N ILE A 65 -4.43 26.47 -18.30
CA ILE A 65 -3.54 27.62 -18.16
C ILE A 65 -3.50 28.00 -16.69
N PHE A 66 -2.31 28.12 -16.16
CA PHE A 66 -2.08 28.52 -14.77
C PHE A 66 -1.28 29.82 -14.73
N ASP A 67 -1.70 30.73 -13.86
CA ASP A 67 -0.96 31.98 -13.62
C ASP A 67 0.32 31.75 -12.80
N ASP A 68 0.39 30.66 -12.05
CA ASP A 68 1.54 30.30 -11.23
C ASP A 68 2.62 29.56 -12.07
N PRO A 69 3.82 30.15 -12.25
CA PRO A 69 4.86 29.56 -13.09
C PRO A 69 5.48 28.29 -12.50
N ARG A 70 5.17 27.95 -11.26
CA ARG A 70 5.64 26.71 -10.60
C ARG A 70 4.87 25.49 -11.06
N ILE A 71 3.67 25.69 -11.64
CA ILE A 71 2.80 24.62 -12.11
C ILE A 71 3.18 24.22 -13.53
N SER A 72 3.36 22.95 -13.78
CA SER A 72 3.53 22.38 -15.12
C SER A 72 2.80 21.06 -15.26
N ILE A 73 2.39 20.72 -16.49
CA ILE A 73 1.60 19.53 -16.78
C ILE A 73 2.35 18.59 -17.71
N ILE A 74 2.23 17.30 -17.44
CA ILE A 74 2.68 16.20 -18.27
C ILE A 74 1.45 15.42 -18.72
N ILE A 75 1.27 15.24 -20.02
CA ILE A 75 0.18 14.46 -20.58
C ILE A 75 0.69 13.06 -20.90
N GLY A 76 0.06 12.06 -20.27
CA GLY A 76 0.38 10.65 -20.51
C GLY A 76 -0.17 9.74 -19.43
N ASP A 77 -0.19 8.44 -19.75
CA ASP A 77 -0.51 7.40 -18.77
C ASP A 77 0.67 7.23 -17.81
N ALA A 78 0.44 7.54 -16.53
CA ALA A 78 1.44 7.47 -15.47
C ALA A 78 2.06 6.06 -15.31
N ASN A 79 1.37 5.01 -15.74
CA ASN A 79 1.85 3.64 -15.67
C ASN A 79 2.73 3.22 -16.89
N THR A 80 3.15 4.16 -17.73
CA THR A 80 4.05 3.89 -18.84
C THR A 80 5.48 4.37 -18.56
N ASP A 81 6.46 3.68 -19.12
CA ASP A 81 7.88 4.04 -18.98
C ASP A 81 8.19 5.41 -19.60
N HIS A 82 7.46 5.79 -20.65
CA HIS A 82 7.61 7.07 -21.32
C HIS A 82 7.20 8.23 -20.39
N THR A 83 6.01 8.14 -19.77
CA THR A 83 5.51 9.18 -18.85
C THR A 83 6.36 9.23 -17.57
N GLU A 84 6.78 8.08 -17.06
CA GLU A 84 7.72 8.02 -15.93
C GLU A 84 9.03 8.77 -16.23
N ALA A 85 9.59 8.61 -17.45
CA ALA A 85 10.78 9.32 -17.87
C ALA A 85 10.57 10.84 -17.91
N LEU A 86 9.44 11.33 -18.43
CA LEU A 86 9.07 12.73 -18.44
C LEU A 86 8.92 13.31 -17.02
N ILE A 87 8.29 12.55 -16.11
CA ILE A 87 8.13 12.94 -14.71
C ILE A 87 9.49 13.05 -14.01
N LYS A 88 10.42 12.11 -14.27
CA LYS A 88 11.80 12.17 -13.76
C LYS A 88 12.61 13.31 -14.35
N GLU A 89 12.38 13.67 -15.60
CA GLU A 89 13.03 14.81 -16.25
C GLU A 89 12.53 16.14 -15.66
N ALA A 90 11.22 16.25 -15.39
CA ALA A 90 10.64 17.44 -14.78
C ALA A 90 11.18 17.67 -13.36
N SER A 91 11.31 16.61 -12.56
CA SER A 91 11.99 16.63 -11.26
C SER A 91 12.59 15.25 -10.93
N PRO A 92 13.87 15.17 -10.53
CA PRO A 92 14.49 13.90 -10.18
C PRO A 92 13.95 13.32 -8.87
N SER A 93 13.32 14.14 -8.03
CA SER A 93 12.72 13.71 -6.76
C SER A 93 11.62 14.67 -6.29
N TYR A 94 10.77 14.16 -5.41
CA TYR A 94 9.59 14.85 -4.89
C TYR A 94 9.52 14.75 -3.37
N ASP A 95 8.89 15.73 -2.73
CA ASP A 95 8.64 15.73 -1.29
C ASP A 95 7.23 15.23 -0.97
N LEU A 96 6.31 15.48 -1.89
CA LEU A 96 4.93 15.01 -1.84
C LEU A 96 4.53 14.43 -3.19
N ILE A 97 3.96 13.24 -3.16
CA ILE A 97 3.33 12.60 -4.32
C ILE A 97 1.90 12.26 -3.95
N VAL A 98 0.95 12.69 -4.78
CA VAL A 98 -0.48 12.39 -4.64
C VAL A 98 -0.91 11.57 -5.84
N ASP A 99 -1.53 10.43 -5.59
CA ASP A 99 -2.12 9.55 -6.59
C ASP A 99 -3.64 9.63 -6.49
N ASP A 100 -4.23 10.42 -7.37
CA ASP A 100 -5.66 10.67 -7.54
C ASP A 100 -6.08 10.35 -8.98
N GLY A 101 -5.49 9.31 -9.57
CA GLY A 101 -5.61 8.97 -10.97
C GLY A 101 -6.85 8.15 -11.34
N SER A 102 -6.64 6.96 -11.92
CA SER A 102 -7.73 6.10 -12.41
C SER A 102 -8.48 5.35 -11.30
N HIS A 103 -7.95 5.31 -10.11
CA HIS A 103 -8.41 4.56 -8.93
C HIS A 103 -8.54 3.04 -9.15
N THR A 104 -8.09 2.51 -10.30
CA THR A 104 -8.06 1.06 -10.47
C THR A 104 -6.96 0.46 -9.60
N SER A 105 -7.24 -0.69 -9.00
CA SER A 105 -6.28 -1.39 -8.13
C SER A 105 -4.91 -1.58 -8.79
N ARG A 106 -4.92 -1.91 -10.09
CA ARG A 106 -3.70 -2.08 -10.88
C ARG A 106 -2.87 -0.80 -10.96
N ASP A 107 -3.54 0.30 -11.27
CA ASP A 107 -2.84 1.57 -11.51
C ASP A 107 -2.34 2.19 -10.20
N ILE A 108 -3.14 2.11 -9.11
CA ILE A 108 -2.72 2.51 -7.77
C ILE A 108 -1.44 1.78 -7.34
N ILE A 109 -1.38 0.45 -7.53
CA ILE A 109 -0.18 -0.33 -7.21
C ILE A 109 0.97 0.04 -8.14
N GLY A 110 0.69 0.20 -9.43
CA GLY A 110 1.67 0.61 -10.44
C GLY A 110 2.30 1.97 -10.13
N ASN A 111 1.47 2.95 -9.83
CA ASN A 111 1.90 4.30 -9.46
C ASN A 111 2.76 4.28 -8.19
N PHE A 112 2.34 3.54 -7.15
CA PHE A 112 3.15 3.39 -5.95
C PHE A 112 4.55 2.83 -6.26
N ILE A 113 4.62 1.74 -7.03
CA ILE A 113 5.89 1.07 -7.36
C ILE A 113 6.82 1.98 -8.17
N ARG A 114 6.27 2.78 -9.10
CA ARG A 114 7.04 3.69 -9.95
C ARG A 114 7.48 4.96 -9.23
N TYR A 115 6.60 5.55 -8.42
CA TYR A 115 6.80 6.93 -7.94
C TYR A 115 7.20 7.03 -6.48
N PHE A 116 6.88 6.06 -5.61
CA PHE A 116 7.39 6.07 -4.24
C PHE A 116 8.93 6.12 -4.15
N PRO A 117 9.69 5.43 -5.03
CA PRO A 117 11.16 5.57 -5.07
C PRO A 117 11.65 7.00 -5.28
N LEU A 118 10.89 7.83 -6.01
CA LEU A 118 11.24 9.22 -6.31
C LEU A 118 11.04 10.17 -5.13
N LEU A 119 10.44 9.72 -4.02
CA LEU A 119 10.33 10.54 -2.83
C LEU A 119 11.71 10.86 -2.25
N ASN A 120 11.89 12.12 -1.87
CA ASN A 120 12.97 12.53 -1.00
C ASN A 120 12.90 11.80 0.35
N PRO A 121 14.03 11.60 1.05
CA PRO A 121 14.00 11.11 2.43
C PRO A 121 13.08 11.98 3.31
N GLY A 122 12.15 11.33 4.03
CA GLY A 122 11.11 11.99 4.81
C GLY A 122 9.91 12.48 4.01
N GLY A 123 9.91 12.26 2.69
CA GLY A 123 8.78 12.61 1.80
C GLY A 123 7.54 11.72 2.03
N MET A 124 6.44 12.14 1.43
CA MET A 124 5.12 11.55 1.63
C MET A 124 4.46 11.14 0.32
N TYR A 125 3.89 9.95 0.28
CA TYR A 125 3.02 9.44 -0.79
C TYR A 125 1.60 9.32 -0.26
N ILE A 126 0.62 9.80 -1.00
CA ILE A 126 -0.79 9.72 -0.65
C ILE A 126 -1.53 9.07 -1.82
N ALA A 127 -2.26 7.99 -1.55
CA ALA A 127 -3.20 7.41 -2.49
C ALA A 127 -4.62 7.79 -2.08
N GLU A 128 -5.36 8.40 -3.03
CA GLU A 128 -6.75 8.84 -2.85
C GLU A 128 -7.75 7.82 -3.40
N ASP A 129 -9.00 7.98 -3.02
CA ASP A 129 -10.17 7.23 -3.51
C ASP A 129 -10.05 5.71 -3.41
N LEU A 130 -9.41 5.22 -2.33
CA LEU A 130 -9.25 3.79 -2.06
C LEU A 130 -10.58 3.04 -1.86
N HIS A 131 -11.69 3.76 -1.68
CA HIS A 131 -13.01 3.13 -1.67
C HIS A 131 -13.31 2.41 -3.00
N CYS A 132 -12.76 2.87 -4.12
CA CYS A 132 -12.86 2.20 -5.42
C CYS A 132 -12.24 0.79 -5.40
N CYS A 133 -11.24 0.54 -4.55
CA CYS A 133 -10.61 -0.78 -4.40
C CYS A 133 -11.55 -1.87 -3.85
N TYR A 134 -12.76 -1.51 -3.39
CA TYR A 134 -13.79 -2.46 -2.98
C TYR A 134 -14.77 -2.80 -4.10
N TRP A 135 -14.65 -2.18 -5.28
CA TRP A 135 -15.59 -2.33 -6.39
C TRP A 135 -14.99 -3.11 -7.56
N GLN A 136 -15.77 -4.04 -8.11
CA GLN A 136 -15.35 -4.93 -9.18
C GLN A 136 -14.88 -4.18 -10.42
N GLU A 137 -15.55 -3.10 -10.78
CA GLU A 137 -15.24 -2.25 -11.95
C GLU A 137 -13.85 -1.59 -11.88
N TYR A 138 -13.31 -1.44 -10.65
CA TYR A 138 -11.94 -0.93 -10.42
C TYR A 138 -10.92 -2.04 -10.12
N GLY A 139 -11.27 -3.30 -10.45
CA GLY A 139 -10.40 -4.45 -10.21
C GLY A 139 -10.24 -4.77 -8.73
N GLY A 140 -11.26 -4.49 -7.91
CA GLY A 140 -11.26 -4.67 -6.48
C GLY A 140 -12.38 -5.54 -5.95
N GLY A 141 -12.51 -5.57 -4.63
CA GLY A 141 -13.50 -6.30 -3.86
C GLY A 141 -13.07 -6.41 -2.40
N LEU A 142 -14.02 -6.60 -1.49
CA LEU A 142 -13.68 -6.80 -0.09
C LEU A 142 -12.85 -8.09 0.08
N GLY A 143 -11.58 -7.94 0.51
CA GLY A 143 -10.64 -9.05 0.67
C GLY A 143 -10.10 -9.62 -0.65
N ALA A 144 -10.31 -8.93 -1.78
CA ALA A 144 -9.71 -9.33 -3.06
C ALA A 144 -8.19 -9.15 -3.01
N ALA A 145 -7.44 -10.25 -3.10
CA ALA A 145 -5.98 -10.24 -2.95
C ALA A 145 -5.24 -9.31 -3.92
N GLU A 146 -5.86 -8.97 -5.04
CA GLU A 146 -5.30 -8.11 -6.09
C GLU A 146 -5.73 -6.64 -5.95
N SER A 147 -6.52 -6.30 -4.92
CA SER A 147 -6.94 -4.91 -4.72
C SER A 147 -5.82 -4.04 -4.19
N GLY A 148 -5.85 -2.74 -4.54
CA GLY A 148 -4.87 -1.76 -4.05
C GLY A 148 -4.82 -1.69 -2.53
N VAL A 149 -5.97 -1.78 -1.84
CA VAL A 149 -6.04 -1.79 -0.38
C VAL A 149 -5.34 -3.03 0.20
N GLU A 150 -5.56 -4.23 -0.35
CA GLU A 150 -4.89 -5.43 0.13
C GLU A 150 -3.37 -5.34 -0.10
N PHE A 151 -2.94 -4.81 -1.23
CA PHE A 151 -1.53 -4.54 -1.46
C PHE A 151 -0.93 -3.60 -0.40
N PHE A 152 -1.60 -2.50 -0.07
CA PHE A 152 -1.10 -1.58 0.97
C PHE A 152 -1.12 -2.20 2.38
N LYS A 153 -2.05 -3.11 2.67
CA LYS A 153 -2.02 -3.89 3.91
C LYS A 153 -0.79 -4.80 4.01
N LEU A 154 -0.35 -5.40 2.90
CA LEU A 154 0.87 -6.22 2.90
C LEU A 154 2.14 -5.42 3.21
N LEU A 155 2.15 -4.12 2.87
CA LEU A 155 3.28 -3.25 3.20
C LEU A 155 3.47 -3.07 4.72
N ILE A 156 2.41 -3.29 5.53
CA ILE A 156 2.50 -3.27 7.00
C ILE A 156 3.43 -4.40 7.46
N ASP A 157 3.31 -5.58 6.86
CA ASP A 157 4.22 -6.70 7.16
C ASP A 157 5.64 -6.36 6.72
N CYS A 158 5.81 -5.72 5.55
CA CYS A 158 7.14 -5.30 5.07
C CYS A 158 7.84 -4.34 6.04
N ILE A 159 7.12 -3.39 6.65
CA ILE A 159 7.67 -2.51 7.70
C ILE A 159 8.19 -3.33 8.88
N ASN A 160 7.55 -4.43 9.20
CA ASN A 160 7.87 -5.29 10.33
C ASN A 160 8.80 -6.48 9.95
N SER A 161 9.39 -6.48 8.77
CA SER A 161 10.15 -7.63 8.22
C SER A 161 11.29 -8.11 9.12
N ASN A 162 11.96 -7.21 9.84
CA ASN A 162 13.00 -7.58 10.80
C ASN A 162 12.50 -8.45 11.96
N ASN A 163 11.20 -8.51 12.18
CA ASN A 163 10.58 -9.25 13.28
C ASN A 163 9.96 -10.58 12.82
N TRP A 164 10.07 -10.94 11.54
CA TRP A 164 9.45 -12.17 11.02
C TRP A 164 10.06 -13.47 11.56
N GLY A 165 11.32 -13.42 12.04
CA GLY A 165 12.02 -14.61 12.47
C GLY A 165 12.30 -15.60 11.33
N ARG A 166 12.29 -15.12 10.09
CA ARG A 166 12.51 -15.86 8.84
C ARG A 166 13.66 -15.24 8.07
N ASN A 167 14.68 -16.06 7.74
CA ASN A 167 15.83 -15.64 6.94
C ASN A 167 15.74 -16.10 5.49
N ASP A 168 14.74 -16.91 5.17
CA ASP A 168 14.51 -17.53 3.86
C ASP A 168 13.53 -16.74 2.99
N ILE A 169 12.85 -15.73 3.55
CA ILE A 169 11.88 -14.88 2.87
C ILE A 169 12.29 -13.41 3.05
N ASP A 170 12.47 -12.69 1.96
CA ASP A 170 12.62 -11.23 1.96
C ASP A 170 11.30 -10.54 1.61
N THR A 171 11.26 -9.22 1.78
CA THR A 171 10.06 -8.39 1.51
C THR A 171 9.59 -8.48 0.07
N THR A 172 10.52 -8.60 -0.88
CA THR A 172 10.19 -8.70 -2.32
C THR A 172 9.53 -10.05 -2.63
N SER A 173 10.12 -11.14 -2.13
CA SER A 173 9.56 -12.49 -2.27
C SER A 173 8.19 -12.59 -1.59
N TYR A 174 8.02 -11.96 -0.43
CA TYR A 174 6.76 -11.94 0.31
C TYR A 174 5.65 -11.27 -0.52
N ILE A 175 5.87 -10.05 -1.00
CA ILE A 175 4.90 -9.33 -1.85
C ILE A 175 4.58 -10.13 -3.12
N SER A 176 5.60 -10.67 -3.79
CA SER A 176 5.43 -11.44 -5.03
C SER A 176 4.65 -12.75 -4.82
N SER A 177 4.73 -13.35 -3.63
CA SER A 177 4.01 -14.59 -3.33
C SER A 177 2.50 -14.39 -3.13
N LEU A 178 2.09 -13.20 -2.73
CA LEU A 178 0.71 -12.86 -2.39
C LEU A 178 -0.01 -12.07 -3.48
N SER A 179 0.74 -11.39 -4.34
CA SER A 179 0.21 -10.60 -5.46
C SER A 179 0.58 -11.26 -6.81
N SER A 180 -0.17 -12.29 -7.20
CA SER A 180 0.12 -13.09 -8.41
C SER A 180 -0.16 -12.35 -9.74
N ALA A 181 -0.90 -11.25 -9.72
CA ALA A 181 -1.45 -10.61 -10.91
C ALA A 181 -0.56 -9.55 -11.54
N GLN A 182 0.48 -9.08 -10.86
CA GLN A 182 1.24 -7.93 -11.35
C GLN A 182 2.71 -8.28 -11.57
N ARG A 183 3.13 -8.16 -12.85
CA ARG A 183 4.55 -8.25 -13.28
C ARG A 183 5.43 -7.11 -12.73
N LEU A 184 4.85 -6.16 -12.01
CA LEU A 184 5.57 -5.07 -11.36
C LEU A 184 5.98 -5.51 -9.97
N SER A 185 7.26 -5.52 -9.68
CA SER A 185 7.80 -5.82 -8.36
C SER A 185 8.41 -4.55 -7.76
N ALA A 186 7.98 -4.19 -6.55
CA ALA A 186 8.69 -3.17 -5.80
C ALA A 186 10.08 -3.67 -5.41
N SER A 187 11.10 -2.80 -5.52
CA SER A 187 12.43 -3.18 -5.10
C SER A 187 12.52 -3.33 -3.57
N LYS A 188 13.48 -4.13 -3.12
CA LYS A 188 13.75 -4.30 -1.69
C LYS A 188 14.00 -2.95 -1.01
N GLU A 189 14.81 -2.09 -1.63
CA GLU A 189 15.13 -0.77 -1.13
C GLU A 189 13.88 0.09 -0.96
N THR A 190 12.94 0.02 -1.91
CA THR A 190 11.66 0.72 -1.83
C THR A 190 10.86 0.25 -0.62
N LEU A 191 10.64 -1.06 -0.49
CA LEU A 191 9.85 -1.64 0.60
C LEU A 191 10.46 -1.38 1.97
N GLU A 192 11.79 -1.47 2.08
CA GLU A 192 12.51 -1.22 3.33
C GLU A 192 12.62 0.27 3.68
N SER A 193 12.41 1.17 2.73
CA SER A 193 12.43 2.61 2.97
C SER A 193 11.12 3.17 3.52
N ILE A 194 10.04 2.41 3.56
CA ILE A 194 8.77 2.83 4.15
C ILE A 194 8.93 2.92 5.66
N SER A 195 8.68 4.10 6.24
CA SER A 195 8.77 4.31 7.70
C SER A 195 7.42 4.24 8.41
N SER A 196 6.34 4.64 7.73
CA SER A 196 4.99 4.57 8.29
C SER A 196 3.94 4.43 7.20
N ILE A 197 2.82 3.80 7.56
CA ILE A 197 1.61 3.69 6.75
C ILE A 197 0.42 4.06 7.63
N GLN A 198 -0.46 4.90 7.12
CA GLN A 198 -1.66 5.34 7.82
C GLN A 198 -2.84 5.29 6.86
N PHE A 199 -3.90 4.62 7.30
CA PHE A 199 -5.16 4.55 6.57
C PHE A 199 -6.17 5.51 7.18
N PHE A 200 -6.87 6.22 6.32
CA PHE A 200 -8.04 7.05 6.63
C PHE A 200 -9.22 6.55 5.79
N ASP A 201 -10.39 7.14 5.98
CA ASP A 201 -11.52 6.87 5.08
C ASP A 201 -11.12 7.25 3.65
N SER A 202 -11.08 6.24 2.77
CA SER A 202 -10.72 6.39 1.36
C SER A 202 -9.28 6.84 1.04
N LEU A 203 -8.39 6.93 2.01
CA LEU A 203 -7.02 7.43 1.83
C LEU A 203 -5.99 6.50 2.48
N CYS A 204 -4.82 6.38 1.83
CA CYS A 204 -3.62 5.79 2.44
C CYS A 204 -2.44 6.76 2.32
N VAL A 205 -1.83 7.06 3.45
CA VAL A 205 -0.66 7.94 3.55
C VAL A 205 0.56 7.12 3.94
N MET A 206 1.59 7.17 3.13
CA MET A 206 2.86 6.48 3.36
C MET A 206 4.00 7.48 3.44
N GLN A 207 4.88 7.30 4.41
CA GLN A 207 6.05 8.16 4.58
C GLN A 207 7.34 7.39 4.32
N LYS A 208 8.24 7.98 3.55
CA LYS A 208 9.59 7.47 3.36
C LYS A 208 10.47 7.83 4.55
N ALA A 209 11.37 6.94 4.94
CA ALA A 209 12.30 7.20 6.04
C ALA A 209 13.12 8.46 5.81
N GLY A 210 13.32 9.24 6.88
CA GLY A 210 14.13 10.46 6.85
C GLY A 210 15.61 10.16 6.63
N ARG A 211 16.35 11.14 6.15
CA ARG A 211 17.80 11.01 5.94
C ARG A 211 18.50 10.74 7.27
N GLY A 212 19.25 9.65 7.33
CA GLY A 212 19.96 9.24 8.54
C GLY A 212 19.09 8.68 9.67
N LEU A 213 17.76 8.59 9.45
CA LEU A 213 16.86 7.92 10.37
C LEU A 213 16.61 6.50 9.89
N PRO A 214 16.72 5.50 10.77
CA PRO A 214 16.38 4.13 10.39
C PRO A 214 14.89 4.04 10.10
N SER A 215 14.51 3.31 9.06
CA SER A 215 13.11 2.96 8.79
C SER A 215 12.56 1.94 9.81
N ARG A 216 13.43 1.38 10.61
CA ARG A 216 13.14 0.32 11.60
C ARG A 216 13.47 0.78 13.01
N ILE A 217 12.78 0.20 13.99
CA ILE A 217 13.14 0.34 15.41
C ILE A 217 14.55 -0.25 15.59
N GLY A 218 15.44 0.55 16.13
CA GLY A 218 16.84 0.15 16.37
C GLY A 218 17.03 -0.79 17.55
N THR A 219 18.21 -0.69 18.18
CA THR A 219 18.54 -1.46 19.36
C THR A 219 17.62 -1.19 20.54
N ARG A 220 17.39 -2.20 21.35
CA ARG A 220 16.55 -2.08 22.56
C ARG A 220 17.22 -1.17 23.57
N VAL A 221 16.45 -0.24 24.11
CA VAL A 221 16.86 0.59 25.24
C VAL A 221 16.08 0.12 26.46
N VAL A 222 16.78 -0.26 27.51
CA VAL A 222 16.21 -0.62 28.80
C VAL A 222 16.65 0.44 29.81
N SER A 223 15.70 1.04 30.50
CA SER A 223 15.95 2.05 31.53
C SER A 223 15.36 1.61 32.86
N GLY A 224 15.91 2.15 33.94
CA GLY A 224 15.53 1.84 35.33
C GLY A 224 16.71 1.26 36.12
N ASP A 225 16.91 1.75 37.33
CA ASP A 225 18.07 1.39 38.16
C ASP A 225 17.84 0.13 39.03
N LEU A 226 16.58 -0.26 39.19
CA LEU A 226 16.21 -1.40 40.04
C LEU A 226 15.51 -2.49 39.19
N PRO A 227 16.07 -3.69 39.08
CA PRO A 227 15.47 -4.79 38.36
C PRO A 227 14.37 -5.48 39.20
N GLU A 228 13.25 -4.80 39.39
CA GLU A 228 12.06 -5.37 40.08
C GLU A 228 11.40 -6.47 39.24
N VAL A 229 11.61 -6.42 37.92
CA VAL A 229 11.14 -7.43 36.98
C VAL A 229 12.38 -8.01 36.30
N GLU A 230 12.35 -9.24 35.93
CA GLU A 230 13.41 -10.06 35.32
C GLU A 230 14.76 -9.35 35.00
N ALA A 231 15.80 -9.61 35.78
CA ALA A 231 17.16 -9.07 35.56
C ALA A 231 17.72 -9.38 34.15
N ALA A 232 17.27 -10.46 33.50
CA ALA A 232 17.64 -10.82 32.14
C ALA A 232 17.25 -9.75 31.09
N VAL A 233 16.21 -8.94 31.37
CA VAL A 233 15.78 -7.86 30.48
C VAL A 233 16.82 -6.75 30.42
N LEU A 234 17.52 -6.46 31.52
CA LEU A 234 18.59 -5.45 31.56
C LEU A 234 19.80 -5.87 30.73
N ALA A 235 20.08 -7.16 30.64
CA ALA A 235 21.16 -7.68 29.80
C ALA A 235 20.93 -7.47 28.30
N CYS A 236 19.71 -7.17 27.89
CA CYS A 236 19.37 -6.91 26.48
C CYS A 236 19.57 -5.43 26.09
N ASN A 237 19.98 -4.54 27.02
CA ASN A 237 20.18 -3.13 26.72
C ASN A 237 21.30 -2.92 25.71
N GLY A 238 21.02 -2.15 24.65
CA GLY A 238 21.96 -1.90 23.55
C GLY A 238 22.06 -3.02 22.53
N ASN A 239 21.37 -4.16 22.73
CA ASN A 239 21.39 -5.28 21.80
C ASN A 239 20.25 -5.18 20.79
N THR A 240 20.50 -5.65 19.55
CA THR A 240 19.43 -5.86 18.57
C THR A 240 18.54 -7.00 19.04
N LEU A 241 17.24 -6.77 19.03
CA LEU A 241 16.28 -7.84 19.31
C LEU A 241 16.37 -8.86 18.18
N LEU A 242 16.83 -10.06 18.50
CA LEU A 242 16.78 -11.19 17.56
C LEU A 242 15.38 -11.79 17.62
N SER A 243 14.70 -11.83 16.47
CA SER A 243 13.44 -12.55 16.36
C SER A 243 13.69 -14.04 16.58
N PRO A 244 12.87 -14.73 17.38
CA PRO A 244 12.97 -16.18 17.52
C PRO A 244 12.69 -16.84 16.16
N ASP A 245 13.35 -17.98 15.90
CA ASP A 245 13.14 -18.76 14.68
C ASP A 245 11.68 -19.17 14.54
N GLN A 246 11.10 -18.91 13.38
CA GLN A 246 9.70 -19.16 13.06
C GLN A 246 9.52 -20.20 11.95
N ASN A 247 10.55 -20.93 11.56
CA ASN A 247 10.48 -21.89 10.46
C ASN A 247 9.41 -22.98 10.68
N ASP A 248 9.21 -23.41 11.91
CA ASP A 248 8.20 -24.41 12.28
C ASP A 248 6.84 -23.81 12.67
N ASN A 249 6.71 -22.50 12.61
CA ASN A 249 5.44 -21.82 12.94
C ASN A 249 4.44 -22.00 11.81
N LYS A 250 3.38 -22.79 12.08
CA LYS A 250 2.31 -23.08 11.11
C LYS A 250 1.59 -21.84 10.54
N TRP A 251 1.67 -20.71 11.23
CA TRP A 251 1.02 -19.45 10.81
C TRP A 251 1.91 -18.60 9.88
N VAL A 252 3.20 -18.92 9.78
CA VAL A 252 4.19 -18.11 9.06
C VAL A 252 4.43 -18.60 7.64
N ASN A 253 3.83 -19.71 7.23
CA ASN A 253 4.00 -20.23 5.87
C ASN A 253 2.75 -20.01 4.99
N PRO A 254 2.62 -18.83 4.34
CA PRO A 254 1.52 -18.57 3.41
C PRO A 254 1.52 -19.56 2.23
N GLN A 255 2.72 -20.03 1.80
CA GLN A 255 2.84 -21.02 0.73
C GLN A 255 2.32 -22.38 1.19
N ALA A 256 2.61 -22.80 2.41
CA ALA A 256 2.05 -24.04 2.96
C ALA A 256 0.53 -23.93 3.12
N SER A 257 0.02 -22.76 3.48
CA SER A 257 -1.43 -22.51 3.53
C SER A 257 -2.05 -22.56 2.13
N ALA A 258 -1.45 -21.93 1.13
CA ALA A 258 -1.92 -21.96 -0.26
C ALA A 258 -1.78 -23.37 -0.88
N GLU A 259 -0.73 -24.09 -0.58
CA GLU A 259 -0.53 -25.48 -0.97
C GLU A 259 -1.55 -26.41 -0.30
N ARG A 260 -1.83 -26.20 0.99
CA ARG A 260 -2.86 -26.92 1.72
C ARG A 260 -4.25 -26.64 1.19
N ILE A 261 -4.56 -25.39 0.83
CA ILE A 261 -5.83 -25.04 0.16
C ILE A 261 -5.94 -25.79 -1.17
N ARG A 262 -4.92 -25.73 -2.04
CA ARG A 262 -4.90 -26.47 -3.31
C ARG A 262 -5.06 -27.98 -3.11
N GLN A 263 -4.38 -28.54 -2.12
CA GLN A 263 -4.51 -29.95 -1.79
C GLN A 263 -5.93 -30.30 -1.34
N LEU A 264 -6.52 -29.48 -0.47
CA LEU A 264 -7.90 -29.66 -0.01
C LEU A 264 -8.91 -29.52 -1.15
N GLU A 265 -8.68 -28.59 -2.08
CA GLU A 265 -9.49 -28.44 -3.29
C GLU A 265 -9.41 -29.68 -4.19
N GLN A 266 -8.21 -30.25 -4.37
CA GLN A 266 -8.02 -31.49 -5.11
C GLN A 266 -8.69 -32.68 -4.41
N GLU A 267 -8.53 -32.81 -3.11
CA GLU A 267 -9.20 -33.85 -2.31
C GLU A 267 -10.72 -33.71 -2.43
N LEU A 268 -11.25 -32.49 -2.32
CA LEU A 268 -12.67 -32.20 -2.50
C LEU A 268 -13.15 -32.56 -3.91
N ALA A 269 -12.40 -32.18 -4.94
CA ALA A 269 -12.72 -32.53 -6.32
C ALA A 269 -12.75 -34.07 -6.54
N CYS A 270 -11.79 -34.80 -5.95
CA CYS A 270 -11.77 -36.25 -5.97
C CYS A 270 -13.01 -36.85 -5.31
N VAL A 271 -13.38 -36.32 -4.14
CA VAL A 271 -14.61 -36.74 -3.44
C VAL A 271 -15.86 -36.48 -4.28
N LEU A 272 -15.99 -35.26 -4.83
CA LEU A 272 -17.14 -34.87 -5.65
C LEU A 272 -17.25 -35.67 -6.96
N CYS A 273 -16.13 -36.12 -7.53
CA CYS A 273 -16.08 -36.96 -8.73
C CYS A 273 -16.26 -38.47 -8.42
N SER A 274 -16.18 -38.87 -7.17
CA SER A 274 -16.27 -40.29 -6.79
C SER A 274 -17.63 -40.90 -7.14
N ARG A 275 -17.62 -42.20 -7.45
CA ARG A 275 -18.85 -42.94 -7.78
C ARG A 275 -19.84 -42.92 -6.62
N SER A 276 -19.36 -43.05 -5.37
CA SER A 276 -20.20 -43.04 -4.17
C SER A 276 -20.87 -41.66 -3.99
N TRP A 277 -20.15 -40.57 -4.23
CA TRP A 277 -20.71 -39.23 -4.16
C TRP A 277 -21.80 -38.99 -5.21
N ARG A 278 -21.58 -39.44 -6.44
CA ARG A 278 -22.56 -39.32 -7.54
C ARG A 278 -23.80 -40.18 -7.28
N LEU A 279 -23.63 -41.42 -6.83
CA LEU A 279 -24.73 -42.31 -6.52
C LEU A 279 -25.63 -41.82 -5.37
N THR A 280 -25.06 -41.10 -4.42
CA THR A 280 -25.79 -40.54 -3.27
C THR A 280 -26.33 -39.12 -3.51
N GLU A 281 -26.12 -38.53 -4.67
CA GLU A 281 -26.60 -37.18 -5.02
C GLU A 281 -28.13 -37.01 -4.87
N PRO A 282 -28.99 -37.96 -5.31
CA PRO A 282 -30.44 -37.80 -5.15
C PRO A 282 -30.84 -37.70 -3.67
N PHE A 283 -30.21 -38.51 -2.81
CA PHE A 283 -30.48 -38.50 -1.37
C PHE A 283 -30.05 -37.19 -0.71
N ARG A 284 -28.92 -36.61 -1.13
CA ARG A 284 -28.47 -35.32 -0.63
C ARG A 284 -29.38 -34.16 -1.09
N LYS A 285 -29.87 -34.22 -2.32
CA LYS A 285 -30.85 -33.24 -2.83
C LYS A 285 -32.15 -33.30 -2.03
N LEU A 286 -32.63 -34.53 -1.74
CA LEU A 286 -33.81 -34.71 -0.92
C LEU A 286 -33.61 -34.19 0.51
N ALA A 287 -32.51 -34.54 1.15
CA ALA A 287 -32.17 -34.07 2.49
C ALA A 287 -32.06 -32.54 2.60
N ARG A 288 -31.50 -31.86 1.59
CA ARG A 288 -31.48 -30.40 1.54
C ARG A 288 -32.88 -29.79 1.43
N LYS A 289 -33.74 -30.39 0.59
CA LYS A 289 -35.12 -29.95 0.41
C LYS A 289 -35.94 -30.11 1.70
N VAL A 290 -35.76 -31.20 2.43
CA VAL A 290 -36.40 -31.40 3.73
C VAL A 290 -35.90 -30.37 4.77
N ARG A 291 -34.60 -30.11 4.83
CA ARG A 291 -34.06 -29.10 5.76
C ARG A 291 -34.54 -27.67 5.46
N SER A 292 -34.62 -27.26 4.17
CA SER A 292 -35.17 -25.96 3.82
C SER A 292 -36.63 -25.80 4.21
N THR A 293 -37.45 -26.85 4.00
CA THR A 293 -38.85 -26.82 4.40
C THR A 293 -39.04 -26.78 5.92
N MET A 294 -38.14 -27.44 6.68
CA MET A 294 -38.20 -27.40 8.15
C MET A 294 -37.71 -26.07 8.74
N SER A 295 -36.86 -25.34 8.05
CA SER A 295 -36.43 -23.99 8.49
C SER A 295 -37.50 -22.93 8.24
N GLU A 296 -38.29 -23.08 7.16
CA GLU A 296 -39.43 -22.20 6.85
C GLU A 296 -40.67 -22.43 7.75
N CYS A 297 -40.74 -23.56 8.46
CA CYS A 297 -41.80 -23.84 9.42
C CYS A 297 -41.49 -23.36 10.85
N ASN A 298 -40.29 -22.88 11.12
CA ASN A 298 -39.86 -22.42 12.45
C ASN A 298 -39.67 -20.88 12.54
N GLU A 299 -40.05 -20.14 11.52
CA GLU A 299 -40.31 -18.70 11.53
C GLU A 299 -41.83 -18.44 11.57
#